data_1a4e1f079b96cbb7ba42696bde63edea
#
_entry.id   1a4e1f079b96cbb7ba42696bde63edea
#
_cell.length_a   1.000
_cell.length_b   1.000
_cell.length_c   1.000
_cell.angle_alpha   90.00
_cell.angle_beta   90.00
_cell.angle_gamma   90.00
#
_symmetry.space_group_name_H-M   'P 1'
#
loop_
_entity.id
_entity.type
_entity.pdbx_description
1 polymer ?
#
loop_
_entity_poly.entity_id
_entity_poly.type
_entity_poly.pdbx_seq_one_letter_code
_entity_poly.pdbx_strand_id
1 'polypeptide(L)'
;MVPERTAWNRIYIQESLEQAYEKCFGQALRDYNAAQKRKDRRKENYLKEIENSGNKEKTFYENIVQIGKKDDTPVVGADGKLTEEAKAAIEILEQYAKTFQERNPNLYLFNCVMHLDEATPH
;
A
#
# COMPACT_ATOMS: atom_id res chain seq x y z
N MET A 1 2.96 -15.75 -10.86
CA MET A 1 3.97 -15.57 -9.79
C MET A 1 5.06 -16.62 -9.91
N VAL A 2 6.31 -16.23 -9.73
CA VAL A 2 7.47 -17.13 -9.81
C VAL A 2 8.09 -17.25 -8.42
N PRO A 3 7.87 -18.39 -7.71
CA PRO A 3 8.28 -18.52 -6.30
C PRO A 3 9.77 -18.26 -6.04
N GLU A 4 10.64 -18.63 -6.97
CA GLU A 4 12.09 -18.45 -6.85
C GLU A 4 12.49 -16.96 -6.82
N ARG A 5 11.63 -16.08 -7.32
CA ARG A 5 11.89 -14.64 -7.34
C ARG A 5 11.15 -13.86 -6.26
N THR A 6 10.36 -14.53 -5.41
CA THR A 6 9.66 -13.85 -4.33
C THR A 6 10.63 -13.12 -3.40
N ALA A 7 11.81 -13.66 -3.17
CA ALA A 7 12.86 -13.02 -2.37
C ALA A 7 13.41 -11.73 -3.00
N TRP A 8 13.18 -11.48 -4.28
CA TRP A 8 13.58 -10.26 -4.97
C TRP A 8 12.61 -9.10 -4.74
N ASN A 9 11.39 -9.39 -4.26
CA ASN A 9 10.41 -8.38 -3.94
C ASN A 9 10.97 -7.41 -2.90
N ARG A 10 10.63 -6.13 -3.04
CA ARG A 10 11.06 -5.09 -2.12
C ARG A 10 9.87 -4.58 -1.31
N ILE A 11 10.04 -4.52 0.00
CA ILE A 11 9.04 -4.01 0.91
C ILE A 11 9.53 -2.65 1.41
N TYR A 12 8.84 -1.58 1.06
CA TYR A 12 9.17 -0.22 1.49
C TYR A 12 8.45 0.15 2.76
N ILE A 13 7.17 -0.19 2.84
CA ILE A 13 6.32 0.05 4.01
C ILE A 13 5.42 -1.16 4.16
N GLN A 14 5.37 -1.71 5.37
CA GLN A 14 4.47 -2.81 5.69
C GLN A 14 3.90 -2.58 7.08
N GLU A 15 2.71 -2.04 7.12
CA GLU A 15 1.98 -1.72 8.34
C GLU A 15 0.59 -2.34 8.24
N SER A 16 0.04 -2.81 9.34
CA SER A 16 -1.33 -3.32 9.32
C SER A 16 -2.35 -2.19 9.16
N LEU A 17 -3.52 -2.53 8.63
CA LEU A 17 -4.61 -1.57 8.49
C LEU A 17 -5.05 -1.03 9.86
N GLU A 18 -5.06 -1.87 10.88
CA GLU A 18 -5.36 -1.49 12.26
C GLU A 18 -4.36 -0.47 12.80
N GLN A 19 -3.07 -0.69 12.58
CA GLN A 19 -2.02 0.24 12.97
C GLN A 19 -2.15 1.58 12.25
N ALA A 20 -2.46 1.56 10.96
CA ALA A 20 -2.66 2.77 10.16
C ALA A 20 -3.85 3.58 10.70
N TYR A 21 -4.97 2.91 10.99
CA TYR A 21 -6.16 3.57 11.55
C TYR A 21 -5.89 4.16 12.94
N GLU A 22 -5.14 3.47 13.79
CA GLU A 22 -4.74 4.01 15.10
C GLU A 22 -3.90 5.28 14.94
N LYS A 23 -2.94 5.28 14.04
CA LYS A 23 -2.10 6.46 13.79
C LYS A 23 -2.87 7.63 13.21
N CYS A 24 -3.79 7.36 12.28
CA CYS A 24 -4.56 8.42 11.61
C CYS A 24 -5.72 8.95 12.45
N PHE A 25 -6.41 8.07 13.17
CA PHE A 25 -7.70 8.38 13.78
C PHE A 25 -7.77 8.07 15.28
N GLY A 26 -6.77 7.40 15.84
CA GLY A 26 -6.83 6.93 17.24
C GLY A 26 -7.07 8.05 18.24
N GLN A 27 -6.36 9.16 18.14
CA GLN A 27 -6.53 10.29 19.04
C GLN A 27 -7.90 10.95 18.85
N ALA A 28 -8.31 11.15 17.59
CA ALA A 28 -9.61 11.74 17.30
C ALA A 28 -10.76 10.86 17.82
N LEU A 29 -10.61 9.54 17.72
CA LEU A 29 -11.59 8.60 18.25
C LEU A 29 -11.68 8.68 19.78
N ARG A 30 -10.57 8.73 20.47
CA ARG A 30 -10.53 8.87 21.93
C ARG A 30 -11.16 10.17 22.36
N ASP A 31 -10.86 11.27 21.68
CA ASP A 31 -11.44 12.59 21.98
C ASP A 31 -12.95 12.60 21.75
N TYR A 32 -13.40 12.00 20.64
CA TYR A 32 -14.83 11.86 20.36
C TYR A 32 -15.53 11.05 21.45
N ASN A 33 -14.99 9.91 21.84
CA ASN A 33 -15.58 9.04 22.85
C ASN A 33 -15.62 9.71 24.22
N ALA A 34 -14.58 10.47 24.59
CA ALA A 34 -14.52 11.20 25.84
C ALA A 34 -15.61 12.28 25.92
N ALA A 35 -15.99 12.88 24.79
CA ALA A 35 -17.02 13.89 24.70
C ALA A 35 -18.43 13.32 24.73
N GLN A 36 -18.61 12.00 24.50
CA GLN A 36 -19.93 11.37 24.47
C GLN A 36 -20.39 10.96 25.89
N LYS A 37 -21.46 11.55 26.39
CA LYS A 37 -22.05 11.20 27.68
C LYS A 37 -22.76 9.85 27.65
N ARG A 38 -23.35 9.50 26.52
CA ARG A 38 -24.06 8.23 26.33
C ARG A 38 -23.12 7.18 25.75
N LYS A 39 -23.07 6.00 26.39
CA LYS A 39 -22.21 4.88 25.95
C LYS A 39 -22.58 4.35 24.56
N ASP A 40 -23.87 4.37 24.21
CA ASP A 40 -24.34 3.90 22.88
C ASP A 40 -23.90 4.79 21.72
N ARG A 41 -23.39 5.99 21.99
CA ARG A 41 -22.83 6.90 20.97
C ARG A 41 -21.33 6.80 20.85
N ARG A 42 -20.67 6.01 21.71
CA ARG A 42 -19.23 5.80 21.64
C ARG A 42 -18.88 4.79 20.55
N LYS A 43 -17.74 5.02 19.93
CA LYS A 43 -17.22 4.16 18.88
C LYS A 43 -15.99 3.44 19.41
N GLU A 44 -16.08 2.11 19.50
CA GLU A 44 -14.97 1.30 20.02
C GLU A 44 -13.90 1.02 18.96
N ASN A 45 -14.32 0.84 17.70
CA ASN A 45 -13.43 0.49 16.62
C ASN A 45 -13.88 1.19 15.33
N TYR A 46 -13.16 2.25 14.99
CA TYR A 46 -13.48 3.06 13.82
C TYR A 46 -13.34 2.29 12.50
N LEU A 47 -12.31 1.43 12.40
CA LEU A 47 -12.12 0.60 11.23
C LEU A 47 -13.33 -0.30 10.97
N LYS A 48 -13.85 -0.96 12.02
CA LYS A 48 -15.04 -1.80 11.88
C LYS A 48 -16.28 -1.00 11.50
N GLU A 49 -16.40 0.22 11.97
CA GLU A 49 -17.50 1.09 11.56
C GLU A 49 -17.45 1.40 10.08
N ILE A 50 -16.26 1.68 9.54
CA ILE A 50 -16.09 1.89 8.10
C ILE A 50 -16.39 0.61 7.33
N GLU A 51 -15.88 -0.55 7.78
CA GLU A 51 -16.16 -1.85 7.15
C GLU A 51 -17.65 -2.15 7.07
N ASN A 52 -18.40 -1.79 8.09
CA ASN A 52 -19.84 -2.05 8.21
C ASN A 52 -20.71 -0.88 7.71
N SER A 53 -20.11 0.14 7.12
CA SER A 53 -20.82 1.33 6.68
C SER A 53 -21.79 1.04 5.55
N GLY A 54 -23.05 1.45 5.71
CA GLY A 54 -24.04 1.40 4.65
C GLY A 54 -23.81 2.42 3.52
N ASN A 55 -22.89 3.37 3.72
CA ASN A 55 -22.57 4.42 2.76
C ASN A 55 -21.53 4.01 1.74
N LYS A 56 -21.14 2.73 1.70
CA LYS A 56 -20.12 2.18 0.79
C LYS A 56 -18.74 2.83 0.96
N GLU A 57 -18.41 3.27 2.16
CA GLU A 57 -17.08 3.77 2.47
C GLU A 57 -16.06 2.64 2.37
N LYS A 58 -14.89 2.96 1.83
CA LYS A 58 -13.79 2.00 1.72
C LYS A 58 -12.82 2.19 2.86
N THR A 59 -12.33 1.08 3.40
CA THR A 59 -11.34 1.11 4.48
C THR A 59 -9.99 1.61 4.00
N PHE A 60 -9.63 1.32 2.75
CA PHE A 60 -8.39 1.78 2.12
C PHE A 60 -8.54 1.73 0.60
N TYR A 61 -7.60 2.35 -0.10
CA TYR A 61 -7.48 2.29 -1.54
C TYR A 61 -6.16 1.64 -1.92
N GLU A 62 -6.19 0.83 -2.97
CA GLU A 62 -5.02 0.18 -3.52
C GLU A 62 -4.78 0.67 -4.94
N ASN A 63 -3.54 1.00 -5.25
CA ASN A 63 -3.11 1.37 -6.59
C ASN A 63 -1.99 0.45 -7.04
N ILE A 64 -2.09 0.01 -8.28
CA ILE A 64 -1.02 -0.76 -8.93
C ILE A 64 -0.34 0.16 -9.92
N VAL A 65 0.97 0.29 -9.79
CA VAL A 65 1.79 1.12 -10.68
C VAL A 65 2.75 0.21 -11.43
N GLN A 66 2.69 0.23 -12.74
CA GLN A 66 3.49 -0.62 -13.61
C GLN A 66 4.09 0.21 -14.74
N ILE A 67 5.32 -0.11 -15.10
CA ILE A 67 5.99 0.50 -16.25
C ILE A 67 6.15 -0.57 -17.33
N GLY A 68 5.58 -0.26 -18.51
CA GLY A 68 5.66 -1.17 -19.63
C GLY A 68 4.77 -2.41 -19.50
N LYS A 69 5.11 -3.42 -20.27
CA LYS A 69 4.38 -4.69 -20.31
C LYS A 69 5.37 -5.85 -20.53
N LYS A 70 4.86 -7.07 -20.45
CA LYS A 70 5.65 -8.29 -20.56
C LYS A 70 6.60 -8.30 -21.76
N ASP A 71 6.17 -7.77 -22.90
CA ASP A 71 6.93 -7.84 -24.15
C ASP A 71 8.09 -6.82 -24.19
N ASP A 72 7.93 -5.68 -23.52
CA ASP A 72 8.94 -4.61 -23.56
C ASP A 72 9.72 -4.45 -22.25
N THR A 73 9.16 -4.87 -21.11
CA THR A 73 9.78 -4.71 -19.79
C THR A 73 9.65 -6.00 -18.96
N PRO A 74 10.13 -7.15 -19.45
CA PRO A 74 10.11 -8.37 -18.64
C PRO A 74 11.10 -8.27 -17.50
N VAL A 75 10.77 -8.88 -16.34
CA VAL A 75 11.68 -8.89 -15.19
C VAL A 75 12.99 -9.57 -15.51
N VAL A 76 12.92 -10.74 -16.16
CA VAL A 76 14.11 -11.52 -16.51
C VAL A 76 14.16 -11.81 -18.00
N GLY A 77 15.37 -11.91 -18.52
CA GLY A 77 15.64 -12.36 -19.88
C GLY A 77 15.77 -13.88 -19.96
N ALA A 78 16.17 -14.36 -21.13
CA ALA A 78 16.40 -15.78 -21.38
C ALA A 78 17.50 -16.38 -20.50
N ASP A 79 18.44 -15.56 -20.03
CA ASP A 79 19.52 -15.95 -19.11
C ASP A 79 19.08 -16.02 -17.63
N GLY A 80 17.84 -15.71 -17.30
CA GLY A 80 17.31 -15.70 -15.95
C GLY A 80 17.75 -14.48 -15.11
N LYS A 81 18.44 -13.53 -15.71
CA LYS A 81 18.90 -12.31 -15.04
C LYS A 81 17.96 -11.14 -15.33
N LEU A 82 17.98 -10.13 -14.44
CA LEU A 82 17.21 -8.90 -14.66
C LEU A 82 17.58 -8.27 -16.01
N THR A 83 16.55 -7.88 -16.77
CA THR A 83 16.76 -7.13 -18.00
C THR A 83 17.17 -5.69 -17.70
N GLU A 84 17.80 -5.02 -18.67
CA GLU A 84 18.14 -3.60 -18.51
C GLU A 84 16.89 -2.73 -18.40
N GLU A 85 15.83 -3.10 -19.13
CA GLU A 85 14.52 -2.44 -19.05
C GLU A 85 13.91 -2.60 -17.66
N ALA A 86 14.02 -3.79 -17.06
CA ALA A 86 13.55 -4.04 -15.70
C ALA A 86 14.33 -3.22 -14.67
N LYS A 87 15.66 -3.13 -14.82
CA LYS A 87 16.49 -2.32 -13.92
C LYS A 87 16.09 -0.85 -13.96
N ALA A 88 15.86 -0.30 -15.14
CA ALA A 88 15.40 1.07 -15.30
C ALA A 88 14.02 1.27 -14.68
N ALA A 89 13.10 0.34 -14.92
CA ALA A 89 11.74 0.40 -14.34
C ALA A 89 11.77 0.32 -12.81
N ILE A 90 12.61 -0.56 -12.25
CA ILE A 90 12.79 -0.69 -10.81
C ILE A 90 13.25 0.63 -10.19
N GLU A 91 14.21 1.29 -10.81
CA GLU A 91 14.72 2.57 -10.32
C GLU A 91 13.62 3.65 -10.31
N ILE A 92 12.86 3.74 -11.39
CA ILE A 92 11.74 4.70 -11.50
C ILE A 92 10.65 4.40 -10.47
N LEU A 93 10.25 3.14 -10.33
CA LEU A 93 9.23 2.71 -9.36
C LEU A 93 9.70 2.97 -7.92
N GLU A 94 10.97 2.74 -7.63
CA GLU A 94 11.53 3.02 -6.31
C GLU A 94 11.46 4.51 -5.96
N GLN A 95 11.82 5.39 -6.89
CA GLN A 95 11.67 6.83 -6.70
C GLN A 95 10.22 7.24 -6.53
N TYR A 96 9.32 6.64 -7.29
CA TYR A 96 7.88 6.86 -7.13
C TYR A 96 7.41 6.49 -5.72
N ALA A 97 7.82 5.31 -5.23
CA ALA A 97 7.44 4.84 -3.90
C ALA A 97 8.00 5.75 -2.79
N LYS A 98 9.28 6.10 -2.87
CA LYS A 98 9.96 6.91 -1.85
C LYS A 98 9.43 8.34 -1.76
N THR A 99 8.92 8.89 -2.85
CA THR A 99 8.41 10.25 -2.90
C THR A 99 6.89 10.34 -2.79
N PHE A 100 6.19 9.20 -2.73
CA PHE A 100 4.73 9.16 -2.75
C PHE A 100 4.10 9.98 -1.63
N GLN A 101 4.57 9.80 -0.39
CA GLN A 101 3.98 10.47 0.77
C GLN A 101 4.17 11.98 0.71
N GLU A 102 5.31 12.46 0.23
CA GLU A 102 5.58 13.89 0.05
C GLU A 102 4.66 14.51 -1.00
N ARG A 103 4.42 13.79 -2.11
CA ARG A 103 3.55 14.26 -3.19
C ARG A 103 2.07 14.16 -2.84
N ASN A 104 1.72 13.37 -1.83
CA ASN A 104 0.34 13.11 -1.43
C ASN A 104 0.18 13.29 0.09
N PRO A 105 0.33 14.53 0.60
CA PRO A 105 0.33 14.76 2.05
C PRO A 105 -1.02 14.48 2.72
N ASN A 106 -2.11 14.44 1.95
CA ASN A 106 -3.45 14.15 2.45
C ASN A 106 -3.79 12.66 2.47
N LEU A 107 -2.87 11.81 2.02
CA LEU A 107 -3.02 10.36 2.05
C LEU A 107 -2.02 9.76 3.04
N TYR A 108 -2.39 8.67 3.66
CA TYR A 108 -1.49 7.91 4.53
C TYR A 108 -1.10 6.62 3.85
N LEU A 109 0.18 6.50 3.51
CA LEU A 109 0.73 5.30 2.88
C LEU A 109 1.09 4.30 3.98
N PHE A 110 0.35 3.21 4.08
CA PHE A 110 0.61 2.19 5.09
C PHE A 110 1.20 0.90 4.53
N ASN A 111 1.13 0.71 3.22
CA ASN A 111 1.71 -0.47 2.57
C ASN A 111 2.24 -0.09 1.19
N CYS A 112 3.46 -0.50 0.90
CA CYS A 112 4.08 -0.27 -0.40
C CYS A 112 5.10 -1.38 -0.67
N VAL A 113 4.83 -2.18 -1.69
CA VAL A 113 5.63 -3.35 -2.06
C VAL A 113 5.90 -3.33 -3.55
N MET A 114 7.12 -3.65 -3.94
CA MET A 114 7.48 -3.88 -5.35
C MET A 114 7.58 -5.38 -5.62
N HIS A 115 6.84 -5.84 -6.60
CA HIS A 115 6.82 -7.24 -7.02
C HIS A 115 7.75 -7.46 -8.22
N LEU A 116 8.69 -8.39 -8.05
CA LEU A 116 9.62 -8.84 -9.09
C LEU A 116 9.45 -10.33 -9.39
N ASP A 117 8.48 -10.96 -8.79
CA ASP A 117 8.15 -12.37 -8.96
C ASP A 117 7.05 -12.62 -10.00
N GLU A 118 6.69 -11.61 -10.75
CA GLU A 118 5.73 -11.68 -11.86
C GLU A 118 6.40 -11.29 -13.20
N ALA A 119 5.58 -11.17 -14.24
CA ALA A 119 6.12 -10.97 -15.60
C ALA A 119 6.80 -9.60 -15.78
N THR A 120 6.26 -8.56 -15.13
CA THR A 120 6.80 -7.19 -15.19
C THR A 120 6.97 -6.63 -13.78
N PRO A 121 7.92 -5.69 -13.55
CA PRO A 121 8.04 -4.98 -12.28
C PRO A 121 6.81 -4.11 -12.02
N HIS A 122 6.31 -4.16 -10.79
CA HIS A 122 5.20 -3.26 -10.38
C HIS A 122 5.14 -3.07 -8.87
#